data_9ae9b0798407d853382590ff277b9d60
#
_entry.id   9ae9b0798407d853382590ff277b9d60
#
_cell.length_a   1.000
_cell.length_b   1.000
_cell.length_c   1.000
_cell.angle_alpha   90.00
_cell.angle_beta   90.00
_cell.angle_gamma   90.00
#
_symmetry.space_group_name_H-M   'P 1'
#
loop_
_entity.id
_entity.type
_entity.pdbx_description
1 polymer ?
#
loop_
_entity_poly.entity_id
_entity_poly.type
_entity_poly.pdbx_seq_one_letter_code
_entity_poly.pdbx_strand_id
1 'polypeptide(L)'
;MKVLGKKRIWILIVLVLIVVFAAKDKIGSWIQVSYVDWKLSDNQLEILEEYLLNNYSIVNLEGDKGFVDLSILDSNLEGKEIFFTGEHHGVKANSELNMKFIKYLKEKTDFKYYLCESSYSKAYFINKYLETGDINFLESVYKPLKGTFGWTKDSYNHWKDLYEYNQTLPIEKRIQVVGVDIEHQIANAYIYLVGVLPEKEVPDEIKEKIVGIVDMFNDVNNFYNGFAVEYSRELLKDMEEKENIYREYLGDNFNGFKLVNLNILNTDVAYNKNGNQY
;
A
#
# COMPACT_ATOMS: atom_id res chain seq x y z
N MET A 1 -37.74 25.25 -39.74
CA MET A 1 -37.51 25.13 -38.27
C MET A 1 -37.80 26.48 -37.63
N LYS A 2 -38.87 26.62 -36.82
CA LYS A 2 -39.19 27.88 -36.13
C LYS A 2 -38.22 28.02 -34.94
N VAL A 3 -37.36 29.04 -34.98
CA VAL A 3 -36.49 29.42 -33.89
C VAL A 3 -37.36 29.83 -32.70
N LEU A 4 -37.28 29.11 -31.61
CA LEU A 4 -37.94 29.44 -30.35
C LEU A 4 -37.48 30.84 -29.91
N GLY A 5 -38.43 31.79 -29.75
CA GLY A 5 -38.10 33.16 -29.37
C GLY A 5 -37.38 33.22 -28.02
N LYS A 6 -36.43 34.17 -27.86
CA LYS A 6 -35.56 34.33 -26.67
C LYS A 6 -36.30 34.21 -25.33
N LYS A 7 -37.52 34.67 -25.21
CA LYS A 7 -38.37 34.53 -24.00
C LYS A 7 -38.69 33.06 -23.65
N ARG A 8 -38.89 32.19 -24.64
CA ARG A 8 -39.17 30.76 -24.40
C ARG A 8 -37.93 29.99 -23.97
N ILE A 9 -36.76 30.40 -24.48
CA ILE A 9 -35.47 29.82 -24.04
C ILE A 9 -35.20 30.17 -22.58
N TRP A 10 -35.46 31.42 -22.17
CA TRP A 10 -35.28 31.82 -20.76
C TRP A 10 -36.23 31.10 -19.83
N ILE A 11 -37.50 30.88 -20.22
CA ILE A 11 -38.49 30.10 -19.44
C ILE A 11 -38.00 28.65 -19.29
N LEU A 12 -37.45 28.07 -20.36
CA LEU A 12 -36.91 26.69 -20.31
C LEU A 12 -35.69 26.58 -19.38
N ILE A 13 -34.79 27.56 -19.43
CA ILE A 13 -33.63 27.63 -18.53
C ILE A 13 -34.07 27.77 -17.07
N VAL A 14 -35.01 28.62 -16.78
CA VAL A 14 -35.57 28.81 -15.43
C VAL A 14 -36.25 27.53 -14.93
N LEU A 15 -37.02 26.84 -15.78
CA LEU A 15 -37.64 25.56 -15.45
C LEU A 15 -36.61 24.46 -15.18
N VAL A 16 -35.55 24.38 -15.99
CA VAL A 16 -34.45 23.44 -15.76
C VAL A 16 -33.73 23.74 -14.45
N LEU A 17 -33.47 25.01 -14.14
CA LEU A 17 -32.86 25.42 -12.87
C LEU A 17 -33.76 25.09 -11.66
N ILE A 18 -35.07 25.27 -11.78
CA ILE A 18 -36.04 24.90 -10.72
C ILE A 18 -36.07 23.38 -10.52
N VAL A 19 -36.04 22.60 -11.61
CA VAL A 19 -35.99 21.12 -11.53
C VAL A 19 -34.65 20.64 -10.92
N VAL A 20 -33.54 21.26 -11.28
CA VAL A 20 -32.21 20.95 -10.70
C VAL A 20 -32.17 21.35 -9.23
N PHE A 21 -32.78 22.49 -8.85
CA PHE A 21 -32.83 22.91 -7.44
C PHE A 21 -33.75 22.01 -6.60
N ALA A 22 -34.92 21.61 -7.14
CA ALA A 22 -35.82 20.66 -6.49
C ALA A 22 -35.26 19.21 -6.46
N ALA A 23 -34.45 18.85 -7.44
CA ALA A 23 -33.76 17.58 -7.49
C ALA A 23 -32.52 17.54 -6.57
N LYS A 24 -31.92 18.71 -6.27
CA LYS A 24 -30.77 18.81 -5.39
C LYS A 24 -31.01 18.23 -4.00
N ASP A 25 -32.19 18.51 -3.43
CA ASP A 25 -32.57 17.96 -2.11
C ASP A 25 -32.86 16.45 -2.17
N LYS A 26 -33.41 15.97 -3.28
CA LYS A 26 -33.62 14.52 -3.51
C LYS A 26 -32.33 13.80 -3.90
N ILE A 27 -31.49 14.42 -4.70
CA ILE A 27 -30.16 13.87 -5.05
C ILE A 27 -29.26 13.92 -3.81
N GLY A 28 -29.31 15.00 -3.01
CA GLY A 28 -28.64 15.07 -1.70
C GLY A 28 -29.11 13.98 -0.74
N SER A 29 -30.43 13.68 -0.71
CA SER A 29 -30.95 12.57 0.12
C SER A 29 -30.62 11.17 -0.44
N TRP A 30 -30.37 11.03 -1.75
CA TRP A 30 -29.91 9.79 -2.37
C TRP A 30 -28.40 9.59 -2.24
N ILE A 31 -27.61 10.68 -2.17
CA ILE A 31 -26.16 10.65 -1.88
C ILE A 31 -25.89 10.61 -0.37
N GLN A 32 -26.88 10.95 0.44
CA GLN A 32 -26.90 10.71 1.87
C GLN A 32 -27.18 9.24 2.22
N VAL A 33 -26.96 8.32 1.26
CA VAL A 33 -26.91 6.90 1.54
C VAL A 33 -25.72 6.63 2.43
N SER A 34 -26.08 6.50 3.70
CA SER A 34 -25.37 5.79 4.74
C SER A 34 -24.11 6.42 5.31
N TYR A 35 -24.09 7.72 5.59
CA TYR A 35 -23.70 7.98 6.97
C TYR A 35 -24.87 7.48 7.81
N VAL A 36 -24.84 6.21 8.16
CA VAL A 36 -25.64 5.71 9.27
C VAL A 36 -25.24 6.61 10.42
N ASP A 37 -26.15 7.50 10.83
CA ASP A 37 -25.96 8.35 11.98
C ASP A 37 -26.02 7.38 13.19
N TRP A 38 -24.87 6.79 13.54
CA TRP A 38 -24.68 5.94 14.69
C TRP A 38 -24.76 6.80 15.94
N LYS A 39 -25.84 7.60 16.08
CA LYS A 39 -26.14 8.26 17.33
C LYS A 39 -26.56 7.17 18.29
N LEU A 40 -25.63 6.85 19.15
CA LEU A 40 -25.95 6.05 20.33
C LEU A 40 -26.98 6.81 21.13
N SER A 41 -27.97 6.11 21.68
CA SER A 41 -28.87 6.68 22.66
C SER A 41 -28.08 7.00 23.95
N ASP A 42 -28.59 7.91 24.76
CA ASP A 42 -27.94 8.30 26.01
C ASP A 42 -27.60 7.09 26.89
N ASN A 43 -28.50 6.11 26.97
CA ASN A 43 -28.28 4.86 27.71
C ASN A 43 -27.16 4.01 27.07
N GLN A 44 -27.03 3.98 25.75
CA GLN A 44 -25.93 3.27 25.09
C GLN A 44 -24.59 3.98 25.28
N LEU A 45 -24.60 5.32 25.36
CA LEU A 45 -23.42 6.12 25.68
C LEU A 45 -22.95 5.85 27.08
N GLU A 46 -23.87 5.84 28.08
CA GLU A 46 -23.57 5.56 29.46
C GLU A 46 -22.95 4.16 29.64
N ILE A 47 -23.54 3.14 29.01
CA ILE A 47 -22.99 1.77 29.01
C ILE A 47 -21.61 1.72 28.38
N LEU A 48 -21.40 2.43 27.25
CA LEU A 48 -20.13 2.50 26.59
C LEU A 48 -19.07 3.22 27.44
N GLU A 49 -19.43 4.32 28.05
CA GLU A 49 -18.55 5.06 28.96
C GLU A 49 -18.10 4.18 30.14
N GLU A 50 -19.05 3.51 30.80
CA GLU A 50 -18.74 2.59 31.91
C GLU A 50 -17.82 1.46 31.44
N TYR A 51 -18.11 0.87 30.28
CA TYR A 51 -17.27 -0.16 29.68
C TYR A 51 -15.85 0.35 29.41
N LEU A 52 -15.72 1.53 28.79
CA LEU A 52 -14.42 2.10 28.44
C LEU A 52 -13.62 2.48 29.70
N LEU A 53 -14.27 3.01 30.73
CA LEU A 53 -13.60 3.34 32.00
C LEU A 53 -12.98 2.11 32.67
N ASN A 54 -13.55 0.94 32.47
CA ASN A 54 -13.10 -0.32 33.07
C ASN A 54 -12.21 -1.15 32.10
N ASN A 55 -12.13 -0.78 30.81
CA ASN A 55 -11.47 -1.56 29.77
C ASN A 55 -10.56 -0.68 28.91
N TYR A 56 -9.72 0.13 29.50
CA TYR A 56 -8.71 0.91 28.79
C TYR A 56 -7.32 0.69 29.37
N SER A 57 -6.31 0.94 28.57
CA SER A 57 -4.93 1.00 29.02
C SER A 57 -4.21 2.17 28.34
N ILE A 58 -3.38 2.86 29.11
CA ILE A 58 -2.53 3.92 28.58
C ILE A 58 -1.25 3.29 28.06
N VAL A 59 -1.05 3.35 26.74
CA VAL A 59 0.15 2.81 26.11
C VAL A 59 1.30 3.82 26.26
N ASN A 60 2.38 3.38 26.90
CA ASN A 60 3.61 4.17 27.00
C ASN A 60 4.53 3.85 25.83
N LEU A 61 4.86 4.85 25.04
CA LEU A 61 5.79 4.73 23.91
C LEU A 61 7.23 5.07 24.27
N GLU A 62 7.49 5.60 25.47
CA GLU A 62 8.82 5.96 25.92
C GLU A 62 9.49 4.81 26.70
N GLY A 63 10.66 4.41 26.24
CA GLY A 63 11.49 3.40 26.90
C GLY A 63 10.99 1.96 26.76
N ASP A 64 11.87 1.03 27.12
CA ASP A 64 11.54 -0.41 27.10
C ASP A 64 11.01 -0.83 28.47
N LYS A 65 9.70 -0.68 28.70
CA LYS A 65 9.02 -1.08 29.94
C LYS A 65 8.24 -2.39 29.79
N GLY A 66 8.58 -3.19 28.77
CA GLY A 66 7.83 -4.39 28.43
C GLY A 66 6.43 -4.06 27.88
N PHE A 67 5.50 -5.02 27.99
CA PHE A 67 4.19 -4.93 27.35
C PHE A 67 3.02 -4.99 28.33
N VAL A 68 3.26 -4.63 29.61
CA VAL A 68 2.19 -4.65 30.64
C VAL A 68 1.00 -3.76 30.25
N ASP A 69 1.29 -2.65 29.59
CA ASP A 69 0.29 -1.70 29.09
C ASP A 69 -0.50 -2.21 27.85
N LEU A 70 -0.06 -3.29 27.22
CA LEU A 70 -0.78 -4.00 26.18
C LEU A 70 -1.46 -5.29 26.69
N SER A 71 -1.33 -5.62 27.96
CA SER A 71 -1.89 -6.86 28.55
C SER A 71 -3.42 -6.97 28.44
N ILE A 72 -4.11 -5.85 28.29
CA ILE A 72 -5.55 -5.82 27.99
C ILE A 72 -5.92 -6.59 26.70
N LEU A 73 -4.95 -6.78 25.80
CA LEU A 73 -5.12 -7.50 24.54
C LEU A 73 -4.86 -9.01 24.68
N ASP A 74 -4.22 -9.46 25.75
CA ASP A 74 -3.76 -10.86 25.90
C ASP A 74 -4.89 -11.87 25.69
N SER A 75 -6.08 -11.61 26.23
CA SER A 75 -7.25 -12.48 26.09
C SER A 75 -7.83 -12.53 24.66
N ASN A 76 -7.43 -11.59 23.80
CA ASN A 76 -7.92 -11.47 22.44
C ASN A 76 -6.95 -12.06 21.39
N LEU A 77 -5.80 -12.59 21.80
CA LEU A 77 -4.79 -13.12 20.88
C LEU A 77 -5.09 -14.57 20.48
N GLU A 78 -5.68 -15.36 21.37
CA GLU A 78 -5.92 -16.77 21.14
C GLU A 78 -6.82 -17.02 19.93
N GLY A 79 -6.41 -17.90 19.04
CA GLY A 79 -7.14 -18.27 17.82
C GLY A 79 -7.22 -17.17 16.76
N LYS A 80 -6.45 -16.09 16.89
CA LYS A 80 -6.36 -15.05 15.87
C LYS A 80 -5.14 -15.27 14.99
N GLU A 81 -5.36 -15.21 13.68
CA GLU A 81 -4.30 -15.36 12.67
C GLU A 81 -3.89 -14.01 12.08
N ILE A 82 -4.76 -12.99 12.15
CA ILE A 82 -4.52 -11.67 11.55
C ILE A 82 -4.90 -10.59 12.56
N PHE A 83 -4.01 -9.61 12.71
CA PHE A 83 -4.20 -8.41 13.52
C PHE A 83 -4.16 -7.18 12.61
N PHE A 84 -5.19 -6.34 12.68
CA PHE A 84 -5.26 -5.10 11.91
C PHE A 84 -4.95 -3.91 12.82
N THR A 85 -4.04 -3.05 12.36
CA THR A 85 -3.77 -1.76 12.98
C THR A 85 -4.11 -0.66 11.98
N GLY A 86 -4.79 0.40 12.43
CA GLY A 86 -4.98 1.62 11.66
C GLY A 86 -3.83 2.58 11.93
N GLU A 87 -3.54 3.46 10.97
CA GLU A 87 -2.59 4.54 11.16
C GLU A 87 -3.16 5.89 10.70
N HIS A 88 -2.57 6.95 11.21
CA HIS A 88 -2.77 8.30 10.72
C HIS A 88 -1.45 8.79 10.13
N HIS A 89 -1.42 8.99 8.81
CA HIS A 89 -0.19 9.35 8.10
C HIS A 89 0.50 10.58 8.70
N GLY A 90 1.84 10.52 8.78
CA GLY A 90 2.65 11.63 9.27
C GLY A 90 2.69 11.80 10.79
N VAL A 91 2.10 10.90 11.56
CA VAL A 91 2.16 10.90 13.03
C VAL A 91 3.28 9.99 13.51
N LYS A 92 4.30 10.58 14.14
CA LYS A 92 5.47 9.86 14.67
C LYS A 92 5.09 8.70 15.61
N ALA A 93 4.09 8.92 16.48
CA ALA A 93 3.63 7.90 17.41
C ALA A 93 3.14 6.60 16.73
N ASN A 94 2.70 6.66 15.47
CA ASN A 94 2.30 5.45 14.73
C ASN A 94 3.49 4.51 14.51
N SER A 95 4.66 5.02 14.13
CA SER A 95 5.86 4.20 13.93
C SER A 95 6.33 3.57 15.25
N GLU A 96 6.29 4.33 16.34
CA GLU A 96 6.66 3.85 17.68
C GLU A 96 5.68 2.79 18.19
N LEU A 97 4.37 3.04 18.03
CA LEU A 97 3.31 2.10 18.40
C LEU A 97 3.37 0.82 17.57
N ASN A 98 3.61 0.95 16.27
CA ASN A 98 3.75 -0.19 15.37
C ASN A 98 4.91 -1.11 15.80
N MET A 99 6.07 -0.54 16.09
CA MET A 99 7.20 -1.32 16.63
C MET A 99 6.88 -1.99 17.95
N LYS A 100 6.13 -1.32 18.82
CA LYS A 100 5.70 -1.90 20.09
C LYS A 100 4.74 -3.07 19.87
N PHE A 101 3.76 -2.95 18.96
CA PHE A 101 2.86 -4.05 18.60
C PHE A 101 3.60 -5.22 17.95
N ILE A 102 4.53 -4.95 17.04
CA ILE A 102 5.36 -5.99 16.41
C ILE A 102 6.08 -6.81 17.47
N LYS A 103 6.76 -6.15 18.41
CA LYS A 103 7.50 -6.81 19.50
C LYS A 103 6.56 -7.58 20.44
N TYR A 104 5.42 -6.98 20.81
CA TYR A 104 4.40 -7.60 21.66
C TYR A 104 3.84 -8.86 21.01
N LEU A 105 3.39 -8.78 19.76
CA LEU A 105 2.85 -9.93 19.04
C LEU A 105 3.90 -11.03 18.86
N LYS A 106 5.16 -10.64 18.61
CA LYS A 106 6.27 -11.59 18.49
C LYS A 106 6.56 -12.33 19.78
N GLU A 107 6.40 -11.68 20.93
CA GLU A 107 6.56 -12.32 22.25
C GLU A 107 5.40 -13.26 22.59
N LYS A 108 4.19 -12.85 22.26
CA LYS A 108 2.96 -13.52 22.71
C LYS A 108 2.42 -14.57 21.71
N THR A 109 2.88 -14.53 20.45
CA THR A 109 2.37 -15.39 19.39
C THR A 109 3.53 -15.88 18.49
N ASP A 110 3.20 -16.63 17.45
CA ASP A 110 4.13 -17.02 16.38
C ASP A 110 4.24 -15.97 15.25
N PHE A 111 3.88 -14.70 15.54
CA PHE A 111 3.92 -13.60 14.59
C PHE A 111 5.21 -13.57 13.76
N LYS A 112 5.06 -13.58 12.44
CA LYS A 112 6.18 -13.67 11.51
C LYS A 112 6.08 -12.69 10.35
N TYR A 113 4.87 -12.38 9.88
CA TYR A 113 4.66 -11.58 8.69
C TYR A 113 4.06 -10.22 9.06
N TYR A 114 4.79 -9.17 8.72
CA TYR A 114 4.33 -7.79 8.84
C TYR A 114 3.84 -7.30 7.48
N LEU A 115 2.51 -7.27 7.31
CA LEU A 115 1.86 -6.76 6.12
C LEU A 115 1.79 -5.24 6.21
N CYS A 116 2.39 -4.54 5.27
CA CYS A 116 2.44 -3.09 5.28
C CYS A 116 1.79 -2.50 4.01
N GLU A 117 1.22 -1.30 4.13
CA GLU A 117 0.72 -0.49 3.03
C GLU A 117 1.91 -0.03 2.18
N SER A 118 2.42 -0.95 1.41
CA SER A 118 3.58 -0.77 0.54
C SER A 118 3.55 -1.77 -0.60
N SER A 119 4.18 -1.43 -1.70
CA SER A 119 4.27 -2.33 -2.84
C SER A 119 5.14 -3.56 -2.58
N TYR A 120 4.92 -4.60 -3.38
CA TYR A 120 5.76 -5.80 -3.35
C TYR A 120 7.22 -5.48 -3.62
N SER A 121 7.51 -4.63 -4.62
CA SER A 121 8.87 -4.23 -4.98
C SER A 121 9.59 -3.55 -3.82
N LYS A 122 8.91 -2.64 -3.12
CA LYS A 122 9.47 -1.96 -1.94
C LYS A 122 9.72 -2.93 -0.79
N ALA A 123 8.76 -3.82 -0.49
CA ALA A 123 8.92 -4.84 0.55
C ALA A 123 10.07 -5.79 0.29
N TYR A 124 10.32 -6.16 -0.97
CA TYR A 124 11.47 -6.98 -1.37
C TYR A 124 12.79 -6.34 -0.94
N PHE A 125 13.03 -5.05 -1.24
CA PHE A 125 14.26 -4.37 -0.87
C PHE A 125 14.35 -4.11 0.64
N ILE A 126 13.22 -3.85 1.31
CA ILE A 126 13.20 -3.79 2.77
C ILE A 126 13.64 -5.13 3.36
N ASN A 127 13.13 -6.27 2.87
CA ASN A 127 13.57 -7.58 3.34
C ASN A 127 15.07 -7.84 3.07
N LYS A 128 15.61 -7.40 1.92
CA LYS A 128 17.05 -7.47 1.64
C LYS A 128 17.85 -6.65 2.65
N TYR A 129 17.37 -5.48 3.03
CA TYR A 129 17.97 -4.71 4.10
C TYR A 129 17.87 -5.43 5.46
N LEU A 130 16.71 -5.99 5.80
CA LEU A 130 16.50 -6.73 7.05
C LEU A 130 17.36 -8.01 7.15
N GLU A 131 17.69 -8.60 6.01
CA GLU A 131 18.56 -9.78 5.91
C GLU A 131 20.04 -9.42 6.06
N THR A 132 20.51 -8.40 5.34
CA THR A 132 21.93 -8.10 5.15
C THR A 132 22.46 -6.95 5.99
N GLY A 133 21.58 -6.01 6.39
CA GLY A 133 21.97 -4.73 6.99
C GLY A 133 22.54 -3.71 5.99
N ASP A 134 22.59 -4.06 4.69
CA ASP A 134 23.08 -3.12 3.67
C ASP A 134 22.07 -2.00 3.43
N ILE A 135 22.44 -0.81 3.91
CA ILE A 135 21.63 0.39 3.86
C ILE A 135 21.27 0.82 2.43
N ASN A 136 22.05 0.41 1.43
CA ASN A 136 21.78 0.76 0.04
C ASN A 136 20.42 0.20 -0.44
N PHE A 137 20.00 -0.97 0.06
CA PHE A 137 18.69 -1.52 -0.23
C PHE A 137 17.57 -0.62 0.30
N LEU A 138 17.69 -0.14 1.55
CA LEU A 138 16.70 0.76 2.13
C LEU A 138 16.68 2.12 1.43
N GLU A 139 17.85 2.69 1.12
CA GLU A 139 17.95 3.96 0.41
C GLU A 139 17.37 3.89 -1.01
N SER A 140 17.53 2.76 -1.71
CA SER A 140 17.01 2.60 -3.07
C SER A 140 15.50 2.80 -3.15
N VAL A 141 14.75 2.33 -2.15
CA VAL A 141 13.28 2.46 -2.10
C VAL A 141 12.80 3.74 -1.43
N TYR A 142 13.69 4.45 -0.72
CA TYR A 142 13.36 5.74 -0.13
C TYR A 142 13.66 6.93 -1.06
N LYS A 143 14.71 6.88 -1.87
CA LYS A 143 15.05 7.97 -2.80
C LYS A 143 13.88 8.41 -3.68
N PRO A 144 13.08 7.50 -4.28
CA PRO A 144 11.92 7.88 -5.08
C PRO A 144 10.80 8.58 -4.30
N LEU A 145 10.78 8.45 -2.96
CA LEU A 145 9.76 9.09 -2.11
C LEU A 145 10.06 10.56 -1.81
N LYS A 146 11.24 11.07 -2.21
CA LYS A 146 11.63 12.45 -1.91
C LYS A 146 10.59 13.45 -2.42
N GLY A 147 10.10 14.29 -1.50
CA GLY A 147 9.06 15.28 -1.79
C GLY A 147 7.62 14.78 -1.56
N THR A 148 7.44 13.52 -1.17
CA THR A 148 6.15 12.98 -0.73
C THR A 148 6.07 12.94 0.79
N PHE A 149 4.86 12.77 1.35
CA PHE A 149 4.68 12.57 2.80
C PHE A 149 5.21 11.22 3.31
N GLY A 150 5.50 10.27 2.42
CA GLY A 150 6.21 9.03 2.78
C GLY A 150 7.71 9.21 3.06
N TRP A 151 8.28 10.39 2.71
CA TRP A 151 9.67 10.75 2.97
C TRP A 151 9.83 11.31 4.38
N THR A 152 9.67 10.49 5.40
CA THR A 152 9.84 10.91 6.80
C THR A 152 10.99 10.18 7.46
N LYS A 153 11.64 10.87 8.42
CA LYS A 153 12.69 10.26 9.24
C LYS A 153 12.16 9.12 10.10
N ASP A 154 10.95 9.26 10.60
CA ASP A 154 10.33 8.28 11.50
C ASP A 154 10.02 6.98 10.75
N SER A 155 9.44 7.07 9.55
CA SER A 155 9.22 5.90 8.68
C SER A 155 10.54 5.23 8.27
N TYR A 156 11.58 6.02 7.98
CA TYR A 156 12.91 5.46 7.67
C TYR A 156 13.52 4.74 8.87
N ASN A 157 13.46 5.35 10.06
CA ASN A 157 13.98 4.77 11.28
C ASN A 157 13.22 3.51 11.70
N HIS A 158 11.90 3.43 11.46
CA HIS A 158 11.10 2.24 11.73
C HIS A 158 11.73 0.96 11.12
N TRP A 159 12.23 1.02 9.89
CA TRP A 159 12.89 -0.12 9.26
C TRP A 159 14.23 -0.44 9.88
N LYS A 160 14.96 0.55 10.37
CA LYS A 160 16.21 0.37 11.10
C LYS A 160 15.95 -0.29 12.45
N ASP A 161 14.94 0.17 13.16
CA ASP A 161 14.54 -0.41 14.46
C ASP A 161 14.07 -1.87 14.27
N LEU A 162 13.35 -2.16 13.17
CA LEU A 162 12.94 -3.52 12.83
C LEU A 162 14.14 -4.40 12.47
N TYR A 163 15.15 -3.87 11.76
CA TYR A 163 16.40 -4.57 11.50
C TYR A 163 17.11 -4.94 12.81
N GLU A 164 17.32 -3.96 13.68
CA GLU A 164 17.96 -4.17 14.98
C GLU A 164 17.21 -5.21 15.81
N TYR A 165 15.90 -5.14 15.85
CA TYR A 165 15.08 -6.14 16.53
C TYR A 165 15.20 -7.53 15.91
N ASN A 166 15.17 -7.65 14.59
CA ASN A 166 15.37 -8.92 13.89
C ASN A 166 16.73 -9.56 14.20
N GLN A 167 17.79 -8.76 14.43
CA GLN A 167 19.10 -9.31 14.82
C GLN A 167 19.09 -9.95 16.21
N THR A 168 18.13 -9.62 17.07
CA THR A 168 17.97 -10.29 18.38
C THR A 168 17.24 -11.63 18.27
N LEU A 169 16.65 -11.95 17.13
CA LEU A 169 15.85 -13.16 16.90
C LEU A 169 16.65 -14.23 16.14
N PRO A 170 16.41 -15.52 16.43
CA PRO A 170 16.87 -16.60 15.55
C PRO A 170 16.40 -16.37 14.11
N ILE A 171 17.19 -16.78 13.12
CA ILE A 171 16.94 -16.51 11.69
C ILE A 171 15.55 -16.98 11.27
N GLU A 172 15.14 -18.16 11.67
CA GLU A 172 13.85 -18.76 11.33
C GLU A 172 12.64 -18.04 11.97
N LYS A 173 12.90 -17.22 13.01
CA LYS A 173 11.89 -16.43 13.72
C LYS A 173 11.87 -14.97 13.33
N ARG A 174 12.77 -14.52 12.46
CA ARG A 174 12.81 -13.12 12.01
C ARG A 174 11.54 -12.73 11.31
N ILE A 175 11.14 -11.50 11.52
CA ILE A 175 9.94 -10.90 10.91
C ILE A 175 10.24 -10.59 9.45
N GLN A 176 9.33 -10.97 8.58
CA GLN A 176 9.36 -10.68 7.15
C GLN A 176 8.29 -9.63 6.81
N VAL A 177 8.66 -8.68 6.00
CA VAL A 177 7.75 -7.64 5.51
C VAL A 177 7.07 -8.12 4.23
N VAL A 178 5.76 -7.94 4.16
CA VAL A 178 4.95 -8.26 2.97
C VAL A 178 4.28 -6.98 2.50
N GLY A 179 4.58 -6.58 1.27
CA GLY A 179 3.90 -5.47 0.61
C GLY A 179 2.55 -5.94 0.05
N VAL A 180 1.48 -5.29 0.46
CA VAL A 180 0.10 -5.68 0.08
C VAL A 180 -0.62 -4.64 -0.76
N ASP A 181 0.12 -3.64 -1.24
CA ASP A 181 -0.41 -2.52 -2.02
C ASP A 181 0.12 -2.51 -3.45
N ILE A 182 -0.45 -1.65 -4.29
CA ILE A 182 -0.03 -1.43 -5.68
C ILE A 182 1.35 -0.75 -5.77
N GLU A 183 1.91 -0.66 -6.97
CA GLU A 183 3.20 -0.01 -7.21
C GLU A 183 3.04 1.52 -7.34
N HIS A 184 2.79 2.22 -6.23
CA HIS A 184 2.64 3.69 -6.22
C HIS A 184 3.84 4.43 -6.84
N GLN A 185 5.02 3.82 -6.74
CA GLN A 185 6.26 4.37 -7.30
C GLN A 185 6.76 3.43 -8.42
N ILE A 186 6.39 3.73 -9.64
CA ILE A 186 6.80 2.93 -10.83
C ILE A 186 8.33 2.76 -10.89
N ALA A 187 9.09 3.76 -10.46
CA ALA A 187 10.54 3.66 -10.36
C ALA A 187 11.00 2.49 -9.47
N ASN A 188 10.34 2.26 -8.32
CA ASN A 188 10.67 1.12 -7.45
C ASN A 188 10.36 -0.22 -8.11
N ALA A 189 9.25 -0.30 -8.86
CA ALA A 189 8.92 -1.48 -9.64
C ALA A 189 10.04 -1.82 -10.64
N TYR A 190 10.53 -0.83 -11.39
CA TYR A 190 11.59 -1.06 -12.37
C TYR A 190 12.96 -1.33 -11.72
N ILE A 191 13.29 -0.71 -10.58
CA ILE A 191 14.47 -1.08 -9.78
C ILE A 191 14.41 -2.58 -9.43
N TYR A 192 13.23 -3.06 -9.00
CA TYR A 192 13.04 -4.48 -8.71
C TYR A 192 13.17 -5.34 -9.96
N LEU A 193 12.43 -5.02 -11.05
CA LEU A 193 12.41 -5.82 -12.27
C LEU A 193 13.82 -6.00 -12.87
N VAL A 194 14.63 -4.93 -12.89
CA VAL A 194 16.02 -5.01 -13.33
C VAL A 194 16.90 -5.74 -12.32
N GLY A 195 16.71 -5.44 -11.03
CA GLY A 195 17.54 -5.99 -9.94
C GLY A 195 17.39 -7.50 -9.72
N VAL A 196 16.30 -8.11 -10.19
CA VAL A 196 16.09 -9.56 -10.08
C VAL A 196 16.42 -10.34 -11.34
N LEU A 197 16.86 -9.67 -12.40
CA LEU A 197 17.32 -10.35 -13.63
C LEU A 197 18.57 -11.19 -13.31
N PRO A 198 18.60 -12.45 -13.75
CA PRO A 198 19.76 -13.30 -13.50
C PRO A 198 20.98 -12.88 -14.35
N GLU A 199 22.17 -13.04 -13.77
CA GLU A 199 23.45 -12.83 -14.46
C GLU A 199 23.76 -14.02 -15.39
N LYS A 200 22.91 -14.26 -16.39
CA LYS A 200 23.09 -15.26 -17.42
C LYS A 200 22.57 -14.78 -18.74
N GLU A 201 22.95 -15.46 -19.82
CA GLU A 201 22.48 -15.14 -21.16
C GLU A 201 20.94 -15.21 -21.24
N VAL A 202 20.34 -14.18 -21.84
CA VAL A 202 18.91 -14.10 -22.04
C VAL A 202 18.52 -14.95 -23.26
N PRO A 203 17.57 -15.89 -23.15
CA PRO A 203 17.08 -16.64 -24.30
C PRO A 203 16.58 -15.72 -25.40
N ASP A 204 16.92 -16.06 -26.67
CA ASP A 204 16.59 -15.20 -27.83
C ASP A 204 15.09 -14.93 -27.96
N GLU A 205 14.24 -15.89 -27.56
CA GLU A 205 12.79 -15.81 -27.65
C GLU A 205 12.17 -14.72 -26.75
N ILE A 206 12.87 -14.34 -25.67
CA ILE A 206 12.39 -13.32 -24.69
C ILE A 206 13.33 -12.11 -24.63
N LYS A 207 14.43 -12.12 -25.37
CA LYS A 207 15.51 -11.13 -25.29
C LYS A 207 15.03 -9.71 -25.53
N GLU A 208 14.20 -9.50 -26.54
CA GLU A 208 13.62 -8.18 -26.84
C GLU A 208 12.87 -7.61 -25.62
N LYS A 209 12.06 -8.42 -24.97
CA LYS A 209 11.27 -8.00 -23.79
C LYS A 209 12.15 -7.78 -22.55
N ILE A 210 13.18 -8.58 -22.34
CA ILE A 210 14.09 -8.37 -21.20
C ILE A 210 14.96 -7.13 -21.41
N VAL A 211 15.50 -6.92 -22.60
CA VAL A 211 16.28 -5.71 -22.94
C VAL A 211 15.41 -4.47 -22.79
N GLY A 212 14.17 -4.51 -23.28
CA GLY A 212 13.24 -3.40 -23.16
C GLY A 212 12.93 -2.99 -21.73
N ILE A 213 12.96 -3.90 -20.74
CA ILE A 213 12.84 -3.52 -19.31
C ILE A 213 14.02 -2.64 -18.89
N VAL A 214 15.23 -3.00 -19.31
CA VAL A 214 16.45 -2.23 -19.00
C VAL A 214 16.40 -0.86 -19.67
N ASP A 215 15.94 -0.81 -20.93
CA ASP A 215 15.77 0.45 -21.66
C ASP A 215 14.72 1.35 -21.02
N MET A 216 13.59 0.78 -20.58
CA MET A 216 12.56 1.49 -19.83
C MET A 216 13.10 2.06 -18.52
N PHE A 217 13.91 1.30 -17.81
CA PHE A 217 14.53 1.74 -16.55
C PHE A 217 15.52 2.89 -16.75
N ASN A 218 16.27 2.89 -17.86
CA ASN A 218 17.30 3.88 -18.14
C ASN A 218 16.75 5.28 -18.51
N ASP A 219 15.47 5.39 -18.87
CA ASP A 219 14.83 6.68 -19.17
C ASP A 219 13.64 6.94 -18.24
N VAL A 220 13.85 7.79 -17.24
CA VAL A 220 12.82 8.18 -16.25
C VAL A 220 11.57 8.79 -16.87
N ASN A 221 11.64 9.38 -18.06
CA ASN A 221 10.47 9.94 -18.74
C ASN A 221 9.43 8.86 -19.08
N ASN A 222 9.87 7.61 -19.26
CA ASN A 222 8.99 6.48 -19.54
C ASN A 222 8.00 6.22 -18.39
N PHE A 223 8.36 6.57 -17.14
CA PHE A 223 7.49 6.37 -15.98
C PHE A 223 6.33 7.36 -15.92
N TYR A 224 6.51 8.57 -16.47
CA TYR A 224 5.51 9.64 -16.42
C TYR A 224 4.57 9.67 -17.63
N ASN A 225 4.96 9.05 -18.75
CA ASN A 225 4.23 9.13 -20.02
C ASN A 225 3.32 7.91 -20.29
N GLY A 226 3.11 7.04 -19.30
CA GLY A 226 2.30 5.83 -19.45
C GLY A 226 2.98 4.69 -20.25
N PHE A 227 4.18 4.91 -20.79
CA PHE A 227 4.91 3.87 -21.54
C PHE A 227 5.21 2.64 -20.69
N ALA A 228 5.54 2.84 -19.39
CA ALA A 228 5.79 1.76 -18.46
C ALA A 228 4.58 0.83 -18.29
N VAL A 229 3.38 1.40 -18.28
CA VAL A 229 2.12 0.65 -18.16
C VAL A 229 1.87 -0.18 -19.42
N GLU A 230 2.01 0.43 -20.58
CA GLU A 230 1.80 -0.28 -21.85
C GLU A 230 2.83 -1.37 -22.06
N TYR A 231 4.08 -1.08 -21.73
CA TYR A 231 5.15 -2.08 -21.78
C TYR A 231 4.88 -3.27 -20.85
N SER A 232 4.46 -3.01 -19.60
CA SER A 232 4.11 -4.08 -18.67
C SER A 232 2.94 -4.93 -19.16
N ARG A 233 1.99 -4.33 -19.87
CA ARG A 233 0.86 -5.04 -20.50
C ARG A 233 1.33 -6.01 -21.58
N GLU A 234 2.18 -5.53 -22.47
CA GLU A 234 2.76 -6.37 -23.54
C GLU A 234 3.66 -7.46 -22.98
N LEU A 235 4.47 -7.12 -21.96
CA LEU A 235 5.36 -8.08 -21.30
C LEU A 235 4.57 -9.20 -20.62
N LEU A 236 3.49 -8.88 -19.89
CA LEU A 236 2.64 -9.89 -19.28
C LEU A 236 2.02 -10.84 -20.29
N LYS A 237 1.58 -10.32 -21.43
CA LYS A 237 1.07 -11.14 -22.53
C LYS A 237 2.14 -12.08 -23.07
N ASP A 238 3.36 -11.57 -23.32
CA ASP A 238 4.49 -12.40 -23.78
C ASP A 238 4.88 -13.45 -22.73
N MET A 239 4.83 -13.09 -21.44
CA MET A 239 5.05 -14.03 -20.33
C MET A 239 3.99 -15.14 -20.26
N GLU A 240 2.74 -14.86 -20.63
CA GLU A 240 1.69 -15.88 -20.71
C GLU A 240 1.91 -16.83 -21.89
N GLU A 241 2.31 -16.29 -23.03
CA GLU A 241 2.57 -17.07 -24.24
C GLU A 241 3.84 -17.95 -24.13
N LYS A 242 4.85 -17.50 -23.37
CA LYS A 242 6.18 -18.13 -23.23
C LYS A 242 6.52 -18.46 -21.77
N GLU A 243 5.52 -18.82 -20.96
CA GLU A 243 5.68 -18.96 -19.51
C GLU A 243 6.86 -19.86 -19.09
N ASN A 244 7.04 -20.99 -19.77
CA ASN A 244 8.11 -21.92 -19.44
C ASN A 244 9.51 -21.32 -19.63
N ILE A 245 9.71 -20.51 -20.68
CA ILE A 245 10.99 -19.84 -20.98
C ILE A 245 11.29 -18.81 -19.89
N TYR A 246 10.27 -18.00 -19.51
CA TYR A 246 10.42 -17.03 -18.43
C TYR A 246 10.67 -17.70 -17.07
N ARG A 247 9.98 -18.80 -16.76
CA ARG A 247 10.20 -19.55 -15.51
C ARG A 247 11.62 -20.13 -15.43
N GLU A 248 12.12 -20.69 -16.52
CA GLU A 248 13.48 -21.21 -16.60
C GLU A 248 14.51 -20.08 -16.47
N TYR A 249 14.28 -18.95 -17.13
CA TYR A 249 15.18 -17.79 -17.10
C TYR A 249 15.18 -17.11 -15.73
N LEU A 250 14.02 -16.78 -15.18
CA LEU A 250 13.89 -16.01 -13.92
C LEU A 250 14.02 -16.88 -12.67
N GLY A 251 13.79 -18.19 -12.77
CA GLY A 251 13.82 -19.11 -11.62
C GLY A 251 12.83 -18.68 -10.52
N ASP A 252 13.30 -18.64 -9.28
CA ASP A 252 12.51 -18.26 -8.11
C ASP A 252 11.91 -16.83 -8.18
N ASN A 253 12.51 -15.97 -8.99
CA ASN A 253 12.04 -14.60 -9.16
C ASN A 253 10.83 -14.47 -10.09
N PHE A 254 10.44 -15.53 -10.83
CA PHE A 254 9.36 -15.47 -11.82
C PHE A 254 8.04 -14.94 -11.27
N ASN A 255 7.60 -15.46 -10.14
CA ASN A 255 6.30 -15.06 -9.57
C ASN A 255 6.30 -13.60 -9.10
N GLY A 256 7.37 -13.16 -8.43
CA GLY A 256 7.51 -11.76 -8.02
C GLY A 256 7.62 -10.81 -9.21
N PHE A 257 8.38 -11.20 -10.24
CA PHE A 257 8.52 -10.45 -11.47
C PHE A 257 7.17 -10.27 -12.21
N LYS A 258 6.38 -11.34 -12.33
CA LYS A 258 5.03 -11.29 -12.89
C LYS A 258 4.10 -10.43 -12.05
N LEU A 259 4.14 -10.57 -10.71
CA LEU A 259 3.30 -9.80 -9.79
C LEU A 259 3.59 -8.30 -9.85
N VAL A 260 4.86 -7.89 -9.91
CA VAL A 260 5.22 -6.46 -10.00
C VAL A 260 4.72 -5.86 -11.31
N ASN A 261 4.87 -6.55 -12.45
CA ASN A 261 4.30 -6.09 -13.70
C ASN A 261 2.77 -5.98 -13.66
N LEU A 262 2.08 -6.93 -13.02
CA LEU A 262 0.62 -6.86 -12.81
C LEU A 262 0.24 -5.66 -11.93
N ASN A 263 1.00 -5.39 -10.87
CA ASN A 263 0.75 -4.27 -9.98
C ASN A 263 0.97 -2.91 -10.66
N ILE A 264 1.87 -2.80 -11.63
CA ILE A 264 1.99 -1.61 -12.47
C ILE A 264 0.67 -1.34 -13.21
N LEU A 265 0.02 -2.38 -13.77
CA LEU A 265 -1.29 -2.24 -14.41
C LEU A 265 -2.40 -1.88 -13.41
N ASN A 266 -2.37 -2.47 -12.23
CA ASN A 266 -3.34 -2.16 -11.17
C ASN A 266 -3.21 -0.70 -10.71
N THR A 267 -2.00 -0.17 -10.66
CA THR A 267 -1.73 1.25 -10.36
C THR A 267 -2.38 2.16 -11.41
N ASP A 268 -2.25 1.83 -12.70
CA ASP A 268 -2.90 2.58 -13.77
C ASP A 268 -4.44 2.57 -13.62
N VAL A 269 -5.02 1.41 -13.30
CA VAL A 269 -6.46 1.30 -13.03
C VAL A 269 -6.89 2.14 -11.85
N ALA A 270 -6.11 2.14 -10.76
CA ALA A 270 -6.43 2.89 -9.55
C ALA A 270 -6.42 4.40 -9.78
N TYR A 271 -5.40 4.91 -10.51
CA TYR A 271 -5.22 6.36 -10.68
C TYR A 271 -5.89 6.94 -11.93
N ASN A 272 -5.95 6.21 -13.04
CA ASN A 272 -6.44 6.76 -14.31
C ASN A 272 -7.89 6.40 -14.64
N LYS A 273 -8.38 5.22 -14.27
CA LYS A 273 -9.76 4.82 -14.57
C LYS A 273 -10.79 5.32 -13.55
N ASN A 274 -10.37 5.56 -12.32
CA ASN A 274 -11.25 6.12 -11.28
C ASN A 274 -11.14 7.65 -11.17
N GLY A 275 -10.60 8.30 -12.18
CA GLY A 275 -10.37 9.72 -12.35
C GLY A 275 -10.77 10.63 -11.18
N ASN A 276 -9.81 11.24 -10.48
CA ASN A 276 -10.04 12.34 -9.53
C ASN A 276 -10.68 11.99 -8.18
N GLN A 277 -10.28 10.91 -7.52
CA GLN A 277 -10.70 10.66 -6.14
C GLN A 277 -9.55 10.68 -5.11
N TYR A 278 -8.48 11.43 -5.40
CA TYR A 278 -7.49 11.73 -4.34
C TYR A 278 -7.05 13.18 -4.42
#